data_9df4d7de7d39a04a2fad61d06e3ce9bd
#
_entry.id   9df4d7de7d39a04a2fad61d06e3ce9bd
#
_cell.length_a   1.000
_cell.length_b   1.000
_cell.length_c   1.000
_cell.angle_alpha   90.00
_cell.angle_beta   90.00
_cell.angle_gamma   90.00
#
_symmetry.space_group_name_H-M   'P 1'
#
loop_
_entity.id
_entity.type
_entity.pdbx_description
1 polymer ?
#
loop_
_entity_poly.entity_id
_entity_poly.type
_entity_poly.pdbx_seq_one_letter_code
_entity_poly.pdbx_strand_id
1 'polypeptide(L)'
;FTPAREGVPEKVCKQLITDITKEYRAIKAPVVPFIKATQDRVTLEIQRGCIRGCRFCQAGMIYRPTRERDVETLKASAREMLQNTGHEEISLSSLSSSDYSELKELVNFLIEEFHGNAVNISLPSLRIDAFALDVMSKVQDVKKSSLTFAPEAGSQRLRNVINKGLTEEDI
;
A
#
# COMPACT_ATOMS: atom_id res chain seq x y z
N PHE A 1 27.44 17.55 -1.42
CA PHE A 1 26.75 18.85 -1.24
C PHE A 1 27.72 19.80 -0.51
N THR A 2 27.96 20.95 -1.11
CA THR A 2 28.76 22.02 -0.49
C THR A 2 27.86 23.25 -0.37
N PRO A 3 27.68 23.82 0.83
CA PRO A 3 26.88 25.02 0.98
C PRO A 3 27.44 26.20 0.18
N ALA A 4 26.59 26.91 -0.53
CA ALA A 4 26.98 28.05 -1.35
C ALA A 4 27.03 29.39 -0.57
N ARG A 5 26.57 29.38 0.69
CA ARG A 5 26.54 30.57 1.56
C ARG A 5 26.95 30.20 2.97
N GLU A 6 27.56 31.12 3.67
CA GLU A 6 27.84 31.04 5.08
C GLU A 6 26.57 30.92 5.93
N GLY A 7 26.55 30.11 6.99
CA GLY A 7 25.39 29.86 7.85
C GLY A 7 24.42 28.81 7.35
N VAL A 8 24.61 28.25 6.13
CA VAL A 8 23.83 27.11 5.66
C VAL A 8 24.42 25.82 6.22
N PRO A 9 23.59 24.89 6.78
CA PRO A 9 24.08 23.64 7.33
C PRO A 9 24.76 22.77 6.26
N GLU A 10 25.90 22.20 6.58
CA GLU A 10 26.62 21.29 5.68
C GLU A 10 25.85 20.00 5.39
N LYS A 11 24.98 19.62 6.30
CA LYS A 11 24.16 18.42 6.20
C LYS A 11 22.69 18.73 6.45
N VAL A 12 21.85 18.35 5.51
CA VAL A 12 20.39 18.42 5.65
C VAL A 12 19.86 17.06 6.07
N CYS A 13 19.20 17.00 7.23
CA CYS A 13 18.57 15.79 7.71
C CYS A 13 17.10 15.76 7.30
N LYS A 14 16.66 14.62 6.75
CA LYS A 14 15.26 14.40 6.44
C LYS A 14 14.42 14.42 7.71
N GLN A 15 13.34 15.18 7.69
CA GLN A 15 12.31 15.10 8.72
C GLN A 15 11.49 13.81 8.57
N LEU A 16 11.28 13.11 9.65
CA LEU A 16 10.68 11.79 9.65
C LEU A 16 9.74 11.61 10.85
N ILE A 17 8.52 11.20 10.55
CA ILE A 17 7.59 10.65 11.55
C ILE A 17 7.88 9.16 11.66
N THR A 18 8.31 8.70 12.83
CA THR A 18 8.66 7.31 13.08
C THR A 18 7.45 6.42 13.31
N ASP A 19 6.44 6.94 14.01
CA ASP A 19 5.18 6.23 14.29
C ASP A 19 4.04 6.88 13.50
N ILE A 20 3.73 6.30 12.34
CA ILE A 20 2.67 6.81 11.47
C ILE A 20 1.25 6.49 11.98
N THR A 21 1.12 5.66 13.00
CA THR A 21 -0.16 5.39 13.66
C THR A 21 -0.51 6.51 14.63
N LYS A 22 0.39 6.86 15.54
CA LYS A 22 0.16 7.93 16.54
C LYS A 22 -0.07 9.30 15.93
N GLU A 23 0.68 9.61 14.87
CA GLU A 23 0.60 10.89 14.16
C GLU A 23 -0.52 10.89 13.10
N TYR A 24 -1.27 9.80 13.00
CA TYR A 24 -2.34 9.69 12.02
C TYR A 24 -3.58 10.47 12.45
N ARG A 25 -3.90 11.45 11.66
CA ARG A 25 -5.24 12.06 11.70
C ARG A 25 -6.10 11.35 10.65
N ALA A 26 -6.94 10.45 11.12
CA ALA A 26 -7.86 9.74 10.23
C ALA A 26 -8.76 10.75 9.50
N ILE A 27 -8.78 10.66 8.18
CA ILE A 27 -9.79 11.36 7.38
C ILE A 27 -11.06 10.54 7.54
N LYS A 28 -11.96 11.01 8.40
CA LYS A 28 -13.21 10.30 8.72
C LYS A 28 -14.24 10.37 7.60
N ALA A 29 -14.22 11.45 6.84
CA ALA A 29 -15.13 11.70 5.74
C ALA A 29 -14.34 12.27 4.55
N PRO A 30 -13.79 11.43 3.67
CA PRO A 30 -13.21 11.87 2.41
C PRO A 30 -14.24 12.64 1.58
N VAL A 31 -13.75 13.60 0.81
CA VAL A 31 -14.62 14.37 -0.09
C VAL A 31 -15.16 13.45 -1.18
N VAL A 32 -16.48 13.37 -1.28
CA VAL A 32 -17.16 12.65 -2.35
C VAL A 32 -17.42 13.61 -3.49
N PRO A 33 -16.87 13.39 -4.70
CA PRO A 33 -17.07 14.28 -5.83
C PRO A 33 -18.48 14.20 -6.39
N PHE A 34 -18.99 15.31 -6.93
CA PHE A 34 -20.29 15.37 -7.60
C PHE A 34 -20.34 14.60 -8.91
N ILE A 35 -19.20 14.49 -9.58
CA ILE A 35 -19.03 13.74 -10.83
C ILE A 35 -18.23 12.48 -10.56
N LYS A 36 -18.53 11.40 -11.27
CA LYS A 36 -17.78 10.15 -11.15
C LYS A 36 -16.31 10.36 -11.49
N ALA A 37 -15.44 10.17 -10.51
CA ALA A 37 -13.99 10.23 -10.68
C ALA A 37 -13.44 8.85 -11.09
N THR A 38 -12.26 8.82 -11.70
CA THR A 38 -11.58 7.58 -12.08
C THR A 38 -11.22 6.74 -10.84
N GLN A 39 -10.91 7.39 -9.71
CA GLN A 39 -10.55 6.77 -8.43
C GLN A 39 -11.68 7.01 -7.41
N ASP A 40 -12.87 6.50 -7.72
CA ASP A 40 -14.08 6.68 -6.89
C ASP A 40 -14.13 5.62 -5.78
N ARG A 41 -13.26 5.75 -4.79
CA ARG A 41 -13.05 4.77 -3.73
C ARG A 41 -12.45 5.38 -2.47
N VAL A 42 -12.63 4.69 -1.35
CA VAL A 42 -11.89 4.95 -0.11
C VAL A 42 -10.46 4.41 -0.24
N THR A 43 -9.48 5.17 0.21
CA THR A 43 -8.08 4.73 0.19
C THR A 43 -7.50 4.73 1.61
N LEU A 44 -7.02 3.59 2.06
CA LEU A 44 -6.28 3.41 3.32
C LEU A 44 -4.78 3.28 3.03
N GLU A 45 -3.98 4.19 3.56
CA GLU A 45 -2.52 4.04 3.57
C GLU A 45 -2.14 3.06 4.69
N ILE A 46 -1.82 1.82 4.34
CA ILE A 46 -1.47 0.77 5.30
C ILE A 46 0.00 0.82 5.73
N GLN A 47 0.86 1.27 4.82
CA GLN A 47 2.30 1.25 5.00
C GLN A 47 2.94 2.38 4.22
N ARG A 48 3.98 2.99 4.77
CA ARG A 48 4.81 3.99 4.11
C ARG A 48 6.25 3.53 4.02
N GLY A 49 6.84 3.65 2.81
CA GLY A 49 8.15 3.11 2.49
C GLY A 49 8.06 1.70 1.90
N CYS A 50 9.21 1.08 1.65
CA CYS A 50 9.32 -0.28 1.11
C CYS A 50 10.61 -0.93 1.60
N ILE A 51 10.53 -2.19 2.04
CA ILE A 51 11.69 -2.98 2.50
C ILE A 51 12.56 -3.46 1.34
N ARG A 52 12.01 -3.47 0.11
CA ARG A 52 12.69 -3.94 -1.09
C ARG A 52 13.77 -2.95 -1.53
N GLY A 53 14.75 -3.43 -2.23
CA GLY A 53 15.89 -2.62 -2.67
C GLY A 53 16.02 -2.57 -4.19
N CYS A 54 14.90 -2.53 -4.93
CA CYS A 54 14.91 -2.44 -6.40
C CYS A 54 15.72 -1.22 -6.84
N ARG A 55 16.76 -1.42 -7.67
CA ARG A 55 17.74 -0.39 -8.01
C ARG A 55 17.18 0.77 -8.84
N PHE A 56 16.08 0.55 -9.54
CA PHE A 56 15.40 1.57 -10.33
C PHE A 56 14.38 2.39 -9.53
N CYS A 57 14.03 1.93 -8.30
CA CYS A 57 12.90 2.49 -7.55
C CYS A 57 13.32 3.67 -6.66
N GLN A 58 13.09 4.88 -7.10
CA GLN A 58 13.34 6.09 -6.33
C GLN A 58 12.47 6.16 -5.06
N ALA A 59 11.18 5.78 -5.17
CA ALA A 59 10.25 5.79 -4.04
C ALA A 59 10.71 4.87 -2.89
N GLY A 60 11.28 3.70 -3.22
CA GLY A 60 11.85 2.78 -2.24
C GLY A 60 13.03 3.36 -1.46
N MET A 61 13.71 4.39 -1.97
CA MET A 61 14.79 5.10 -1.27
C MET A 61 14.27 6.33 -0.52
N ILE A 62 13.42 7.14 -1.15
CA ILE A 62 12.94 8.40 -0.58
C ILE A 62 12.10 8.16 0.68
N TYR A 63 11.25 7.11 0.69
CA TYR A 63 10.31 6.87 1.78
C TYR A 63 10.81 5.93 2.88
N ARG A 64 12.10 5.64 2.91
CA ARG A 64 12.72 4.89 4.03
C ARG A 64 12.75 5.72 5.32
N PRO A 65 12.66 5.04 6.47
CA PRO A 65 12.41 3.62 6.73
C PRO A 65 10.97 3.21 6.41
N THR A 66 10.74 1.90 6.28
CA THR A 66 9.39 1.35 6.20
C THR A 66 8.70 1.50 7.54
N ARG A 67 7.45 1.94 7.51
CA ARG A 67 6.60 2.12 8.69
C ARG A 67 5.22 1.62 8.35
N GLU A 68 4.70 0.79 9.20
CA GLU A 68 3.38 0.20 9.08
C GLU A 68 2.40 0.92 9.99
N ARG A 69 1.15 0.94 9.60
CA ARG A 69 0.06 1.43 10.41
C ARG A 69 -0.57 0.25 11.12
N ASP A 70 -0.90 0.41 12.39
CA ASP A 70 -1.54 -0.60 13.20
C ASP A 70 -2.91 -1.00 12.64
N VAL A 71 -3.20 -2.30 12.67
CA VAL A 71 -4.38 -2.89 12.04
C VAL A 71 -5.69 -2.40 12.66
N GLU A 72 -5.74 -2.18 13.97
CA GLU A 72 -6.96 -1.72 14.65
C GLU A 72 -7.31 -0.28 14.23
N THR A 73 -6.31 0.56 14.08
CA THR A 73 -6.49 1.92 13.53
C THR A 73 -7.02 1.88 12.10
N LEU A 74 -6.53 0.94 11.28
CA LEU A 74 -7.00 0.77 9.90
C LEU A 74 -8.45 0.25 9.86
N LYS A 75 -8.81 -0.72 10.71
CA LYS A 75 -10.18 -1.23 10.83
C LYS A 75 -11.16 -0.13 11.22
N ALA A 76 -10.83 0.67 12.23
CA ALA A 76 -11.65 1.80 12.65
C ALA A 76 -11.81 2.84 11.53
N SER A 77 -10.71 3.19 10.85
CA SER A 77 -10.74 4.13 9.73
C SER A 77 -11.58 3.62 8.55
N ALA A 78 -11.49 2.33 8.22
CA ALA A 78 -12.30 1.71 7.16
C ALA A 78 -13.80 1.86 7.43
N ARG A 79 -14.23 1.56 8.67
CA ARG A 79 -15.65 1.71 9.08
C ARG A 79 -16.12 3.15 8.91
N GLU A 80 -15.40 4.11 9.51
CA GLU A 80 -15.77 5.52 9.48
C GLU A 80 -15.82 6.07 8.05
N MET A 81 -14.81 5.78 7.24
CA MET A 81 -14.72 6.29 5.87
C MET A 81 -15.83 5.73 4.97
N LEU A 82 -16.09 4.42 5.01
CA LEU A 82 -17.14 3.79 4.21
C LEU A 82 -18.54 4.25 4.64
N GLN A 83 -18.80 4.35 5.95
CA GLN A 83 -20.08 4.83 6.47
C GLN A 83 -20.36 6.28 6.08
N ASN A 84 -19.34 7.14 6.09
CA ASN A 84 -19.50 8.56 5.82
C ASN A 84 -19.52 8.93 4.32
N THR A 85 -19.09 8.03 3.45
CA THR A 85 -18.99 8.31 2.01
C THR A 85 -19.93 7.49 1.15
N GLY A 86 -20.31 6.30 1.60
CA GLY A 86 -21.10 5.35 0.80
C GLY A 86 -20.35 4.74 -0.38
N HIS A 87 -19.01 4.83 -0.42
CA HIS A 87 -18.23 4.17 -1.47
C HIS A 87 -18.35 2.65 -1.38
N GLU A 88 -18.38 2.00 -2.53
CA GLU A 88 -18.44 0.54 -2.69
C GLU A 88 -17.06 -0.10 -2.96
N GLU A 89 -15.98 0.66 -2.80
CA GLU A 89 -14.62 0.17 -2.99
C GLU A 89 -13.67 0.77 -1.95
N ILE A 90 -12.79 -0.09 -1.41
CA ILE A 90 -11.70 0.28 -0.53
C ILE A 90 -10.37 -0.18 -1.12
N SER A 91 -9.39 0.70 -1.20
CA SER A 91 -8.05 0.42 -1.70
C SER A 91 -7.02 0.49 -0.58
N LEU A 92 -6.18 -0.53 -0.45
CA LEU A 92 -5.09 -0.58 0.53
C LEU A 92 -3.81 -0.02 -0.12
N SER A 93 -3.50 1.24 0.17
CA SER A 93 -2.39 1.95 -0.48
C SER A 93 -1.06 1.73 0.23
N SER A 94 -0.06 1.31 -0.54
CA SER A 94 1.35 1.24 -0.13
C SER A 94 2.27 1.14 -1.35
N LEU A 95 3.59 1.12 -1.14
CA LEU A 95 4.57 0.81 -2.20
C LEU A 95 4.72 -0.71 -2.42
N SER A 96 4.26 -1.54 -1.48
CA SER A 96 4.29 -3.01 -1.58
C SER A 96 3.27 -3.59 -0.60
N SER A 97 2.03 -3.73 -1.03
CA SER A 97 0.92 -4.17 -0.16
C SER A 97 1.11 -5.59 0.35
N SER A 98 1.77 -6.45 -0.44
CA SER A 98 2.09 -7.83 -0.03
C SER A 98 3.09 -7.91 1.13
N ASP A 99 3.85 -6.85 1.39
CA ASP A 99 4.86 -6.81 2.46
C ASP A 99 4.33 -6.23 3.78
N TYR A 100 3.05 -5.84 3.83
CA TYR A 100 2.42 -5.38 5.08
C TYR A 100 2.20 -6.58 6.01
N SER A 101 2.71 -6.50 7.24
CA SER A 101 2.78 -7.64 8.18
C SER A 101 1.40 -8.20 8.56
N GLU A 102 0.39 -7.35 8.69
CA GLU A 102 -0.96 -7.71 9.12
C GLU A 102 -1.97 -7.74 7.97
N LEU A 103 -1.49 -7.88 6.71
CA LEU A 103 -2.35 -7.87 5.52
C LEU A 103 -3.50 -8.88 5.61
N LYS A 104 -3.19 -10.10 6.03
CA LYS A 104 -4.17 -11.19 6.12
C LYS A 104 -5.29 -10.88 7.11
N GLU A 105 -4.93 -10.34 8.27
CA GLU A 105 -5.90 -9.94 9.30
C GLU A 105 -6.80 -8.82 8.81
N LEU A 106 -6.19 -7.77 8.25
CA LEU A 106 -6.94 -6.64 7.71
C LEU A 106 -7.91 -7.04 6.60
N VAL A 107 -7.47 -7.86 5.64
CA VAL A 107 -8.31 -8.29 4.52
C VAL A 107 -9.44 -9.20 5.00
N ASN A 108 -9.18 -10.16 5.90
CA ASN A 108 -10.24 -10.99 6.47
C ASN A 108 -11.30 -10.12 7.17
N PHE A 109 -10.87 -9.18 8.00
CA PHE A 109 -11.78 -8.23 8.66
C PHE A 109 -12.63 -7.45 7.65
N LEU A 110 -12.02 -6.90 6.59
CA LEU A 110 -12.76 -6.14 5.58
C LEU A 110 -13.79 -6.99 4.85
N ILE A 111 -13.46 -8.24 4.53
CA ILE A 111 -14.39 -9.19 3.91
C ILE A 111 -15.55 -9.49 4.86
N GLU A 112 -15.29 -9.84 6.11
CA GLU A 112 -16.33 -10.21 7.08
C GLU A 112 -17.24 -9.04 7.42
N GLU A 113 -16.66 -7.87 7.72
CA GLU A 113 -17.41 -6.68 8.13
C GLU A 113 -18.30 -6.13 7.03
N PHE A 114 -17.85 -6.15 5.77
CA PHE A 114 -18.55 -5.54 4.65
C PHE A 114 -19.17 -6.53 3.67
N HIS A 115 -19.22 -7.82 4.02
CA HIS A 115 -19.78 -8.88 3.17
C HIS A 115 -21.18 -8.57 2.65
N GLY A 116 -22.06 -8.03 3.50
CA GLY A 116 -23.42 -7.66 3.13
C GLY A 116 -23.55 -6.41 2.25
N ASN A 117 -22.54 -5.57 2.21
CA ASN A 117 -22.52 -4.29 1.49
C ASN A 117 -21.83 -4.37 0.14
N ALA A 118 -21.35 -5.55 -0.28
CA ALA A 118 -20.66 -5.79 -1.55
C ALA A 118 -19.46 -4.84 -1.80
N VAL A 119 -18.78 -4.42 -0.73
CA VAL A 119 -17.60 -3.54 -0.83
C VAL A 119 -16.44 -4.30 -1.47
N ASN A 120 -15.94 -3.77 -2.58
CA ASN A 120 -14.80 -4.31 -3.30
C ASN A 120 -13.48 -3.93 -2.62
N ILE A 121 -12.56 -4.89 -2.47
CA ILE A 121 -11.24 -4.66 -1.89
C ILE A 121 -10.21 -4.65 -3.02
N SER A 122 -9.52 -3.50 -3.17
CA SER A 122 -8.46 -3.32 -4.16
C SER A 122 -7.10 -3.38 -3.46
N LEU A 123 -6.23 -4.26 -3.96
CA LEU A 123 -4.86 -4.45 -3.47
C LEU A 123 -3.86 -4.03 -4.56
N PRO A 124 -3.50 -2.76 -4.64
CA PRO A 124 -2.47 -2.31 -5.57
C PRO A 124 -1.07 -2.73 -5.10
N SER A 125 -0.11 -2.65 -6.01
CA SER A 125 1.31 -2.87 -5.69
C SER A 125 1.63 -4.25 -5.12
N LEU A 126 1.01 -5.29 -5.69
CA LEU A 126 1.27 -6.67 -5.31
C LEU A 126 2.60 -7.17 -5.89
N ARG A 127 3.27 -8.01 -5.11
CA ARG A 127 4.47 -8.76 -5.53
C ARG A 127 4.16 -10.24 -5.63
N ILE A 128 4.72 -10.90 -6.64
CA ILE A 128 4.50 -12.32 -6.88
C ILE A 128 5.10 -13.17 -5.76
N ASP A 129 6.33 -12.87 -5.33
CA ASP A 129 7.11 -13.58 -4.32
C ASP A 129 6.58 -13.45 -2.87
N ALA A 130 5.82 -12.39 -2.60
CA ALA A 130 5.23 -12.14 -1.28
C ALA A 130 3.71 -12.35 -1.28
N PHE A 131 3.21 -13.09 -2.27
CA PHE A 131 1.81 -13.18 -2.54
C PHE A 131 1.12 -14.27 -1.71
N ALA A 132 0.17 -13.88 -0.87
CA ALA A 132 -0.68 -14.80 -0.14
C ALA A 132 -1.86 -15.24 -1.01
N LEU A 133 -1.74 -16.36 -1.71
CA LEU A 133 -2.78 -16.91 -2.58
C LEU A 133 -4.13 -17.11 -1.86
N ASP A 134 -4.10 -17.50 -0.59
CA ASP A 134 -5.28 -17.68 0.26
C ASP A 134 -6.04 -16.36 0.49
N VAL A 135 -5.33 -15.24 0.67
CA VAL A 135 -5.94 -13.92 0.83
C VAL A 135 -6.61 -13.48 -0.47
N MET A 136 -5.95 -13.73 -1.59
CA MET A 136 -6.48 -13.32 -2.90
C MET A 136 -7.67 -14.13 -3.35
N SER A 137 -7.68 -15.42 -3.10
CA SER A 137 -8.86 -16.25 -3.37
C SER A 137 -10.09 -15.66 -2.70
N LYS A 138 -9.99 -15.29 -1.43
CA LYS A 138 -11.07 -14.68 -0.66
C LYS A 138 -11.52 -13.32 -1.22
N VAL A 139 -10.57 -12.47 -1.63
CA VAL A 139 -10.89 -11.17 -2.24
C VAL A 139 -11.61 -11.35 -3.58
N GLN A 140 -11.19 -12.32 -4.39
CA GLN A 140 -11.81 -12.62 -5.67
C GLN A 140 -13.20 -13.27 -5.54
N ASP A 141 -13.46 -13.97 -4.44
CA ASP A 141 -14.80 -14.52 -4.14
C ASP A 141 -15.85 -13.42 -3.90
N VAL A 142 -15.41 -12.27 -3.36
CA VAL A 142 -16.31 -11.11 -3.17
C VAL A 142 -16.59 -10.41 -4.50
N LYS A 143 -15.55 -10.11 -5.27
CA LYS A 143 -15.66 -9.51 -6.60
C LYS A 143 -14.43 -9.87 -7.43
N LYS A 144 -14.67 -10.43 -8.62
CA LYS A 144 -13.60 -10.72 -9.57
C LYS A 144 -12.91 -9.43 -10.00
N SER A 145 -11.65 -9.28 -9.65
CA SER A 145 -10.77 -8.20 -10.09
C SER A 145 -9.55 -8.76 -10.80
N SER A 146 -9.04 -8.02 -11.79
CA SER A 146 -7.78 -8.39 -12.43
C SER A 146 -6.60 -8.11 -11.50
N LEU A 147 -5.65 -9.04 -11.47
CA LEU A 147 -4.38 -8.85 -10.78
C LEU A 147 -3.32 -8.41 -11.77
N THR A 148 -2.50 -7.46 -11.35
CA THR A 148 -1.37 -6.98 -12.15
C THR A 148 -0.09 -7.21 -11.38
N PHE A 149 0.83 -7.98 -11.99
CA PHE A 149 2.15 -8.23 -11.45
C PHE A 149 3.21 -7.70 -12.41
N ALA A 150 4.30 -7.19 -11.84
CA ALA A 150 5.38 -6.60 -12.59
C ALA A 150 6.71 -7.31 -12.32
N PRO A 151 7.13 -8.28 -13.14
CA PRO A 151 8.45 -8.90 -13.03
C PRO A 151 9.58 -7.93 -13.42
N GLU A 152 9.29 -6.85 -14.13
CA GLU A 152 10.16 -5.76 -14.57
C GLU A 152 11.21 -6.17 -15.62
N ALA A 153 11.56 -7.43 -15.70
CA ALA A 153 12.49 -7.96 -16.72
C ALA A 153 12.19 -9.42 -17.04
N GLY A 154 12.31 -9.79 -18.32
CA GLY A 154 12.00 -11.13 -18.80
C GLY A 154 13.05 -12.18 -18.43
N SER A 155 14.30 -11.81 -18.14
CA SER A 155 15.35 -12.78 -17.80
C SER A 155 15.75 -12.71 -16.32
N GLN A 156 16.07 -13.86 -15.73
CA GLN A 156 16.56 -13.94 -14.35
C GLN A 156 17.79 -13.06 -14.13
N ARG A 157 18.73 -13.05 -15.10
CA ARG A 157 19.92 -12.21 -15.03
C ARG A 157 19.57 -10.73 -14.86
N LEU A 158 18.61 -10.21 -15.62
CA LEU A 158 18.20 -8.81 -15.52
C LEU A 158 17.44 -8.54 -14.23
N ARG A 159 16.56 -9.44 -13.79
CA ARG A 159 15.89 -9.31 -12.48
C ARG A 159 16.90 -9.23 -11.34
N ASN A 160 17.97 -10.02 -11.40
CA ASN A 160 19.06 -9.94 -10.42
C ASN A 160 19.84 -8.60 -10.52
N VAL A 161 20.13 -8.14 -11.74
CA VAL A 161 20.81 -6.86 -11.95
C VAL A 161 20.04 -5.70 -11.37
N ILE A 162 18.72 -5.65 -11.55
CA ILE A 162 17.86 -4.59 -10.99
C ILE A 162 17.46 -4.83 -9.53
N ASN A 163 17.92 -5.92 -8.93
CA ASN A 163 17.57 -6.34 -7.57
C ASN A 163 16.05 -6.46 -7.33
N LYS A 164 15.34 -7.07 -8.30
CA LYS A 164 13.89 -7.28 -8.17
C LYS A 164 13.57 -8.41 -7.18
N GLY A 165 14.46 -9.38 -7.03
CA GLY A 165 14.32 -10.49 -6.09
C GLY A 165 13.27 -11.54 -6.49
N LEU A 166 12.90 -11.61 -7.77
CA LEU A 166 11.98 -12.62 -8.32
C LEU A 166 12.75 -13.69 -9.07
N THR A 167 12.39 -14.94 -8.84
CA THR A 167 12.92 -16.12 -9.56
C THR A 167 12.04 -16.50 -10.75
N GLU A 168 12.50 -17.44 -11.58
CA GLU A 168 11.65 -18.04 -12.64
C GLU A 168 10.49 -18.84 -12.03
N GLU A 169 10.70 -19.45 -10.84
CA GLU A 169 9.70 -20.26 -10.15
C GLU A 169 8.58 -19.39 -9.55
N ASP A 170 8.87 -18.13 -9.22
CA ASP A 170 7.86 -17.18 -8.71
C ASP A 170 6.92 -16.69 -9.84
N ILE A 171 7.34 -16.79 -11.10
CA ILE A 171 6.59 -16.30 -12.28
C ILE A 171 5.77 -17.43 -12.91
#